data_812c8e77bd1fc6365cda7270168ab5a0
#
_entry.id   812c8e77bd1fc6365cda7270168ab5a0
#
_cell.length_a   1.000
_cell.length_b   1.000
_cell.length_c   1.000
_cell.angle_alpha   90.00
_cell.angle_beta   90.00
_cell.angle_gamma   90.00
#
_symmetry.space_group_name_H-M   'P 1'
#
loop_
_entity.id
_entity.type
_entity.pdbx_description
1 polymer ?
#
loop_
_entity_poly.entity_id
_entity_poly.type
_entity_poly.pdbx_seq_one_letter_code
_entity_poly.pdbx_strand_id
1 'polypeptide(L)'
;MGRLLAAAALLLAPSWVWAHAFPDHSEPRVGHTLEASPPAVRIWFDGRIEPVFSTLRVEDAGKRRVDKGDARVSSADGTLLEVGLPSLPSGRYRVYWSVVARDGHRTEGDFPFTVK
;
A
#
# COMPACT_ATOMS: atom_id res chain seq x y z
N MET A 1 27.52 -1.33 56.80
CA MET A 1 28.09 -1.38 55.45
C MET A 1 26.91 -1.59 54.48
N GLY A 2 26.47 -0.51 53.86
CA GLY A 2 25.40 -0.58 52.89
C GLY A 2 25.92 -1.15 51.59
N ARG A 3 25.40 -2.28 51.19
CA ARG A 3 25.56 -2.74 49.82
C ARG A 3 24.53 -2.03 48.96
N LEU A 4 24.99 -1.11 48.16
CA LEU A 4 24.22 -0.58 47.08
C LEU A 4 24.01 -1.73 46.09
N LEU A 5 22.88 -2.40 46.18
CA LEU A 5 22.35 -3.17 45.06
C LEU A 5 21.92 -2.14 44.02
N ALA A 6 22.80 -1.86 43.09
CA ALA A 6 22.38 -1.25 41.85
C ALA A 6 21.45 -2.24 41.18
N ALA A 7 20.17 -2.12 41.42
CA ALA A 7 19.17 -2.72 40.58
C ALA A 7 19.41 -2.09 39.20
N ALA A 8 20.08 -2.79 38.33
CA ALA A 8 20.03 -2.47 36.92
C ALA A 8 18.56 -2.63 36.54
N ALA A 9 17.83 -1.51 36.58
CA ALA A 9 16.57 -1.46 35.94
C ALA A 9 16.85 -1.73 34.47
N LEU A 10 16.60 -2.96 34.03
CA LEU A 10 16.50 -3.28 32.63
C LEU A 10 15.35 -2.44 32.13
N LEU A 11 15.65 -1.27 31.64
CA LEU A 11 14.73 -0.51 30.82
C LEU A 11 14.55 -1.35 29.56
N LEU A 12 13.58 -2.26 29.62
CA LEU A 12 12.99 -2.78 28.41
C LEU A 12 12.36 -1.58 27.73
N ALA A 13 13.18 -0.92 26.89
CA ALA A 13 12.62 0.01 25.93
C ALA A 13 11.54 -0.77 25.18
N PRO A 14 10.26 -0.32 25.19
CA PRO A 14 9.28 -0.99 24.37
C PRO A 14 9.84 -1.01 22.96
N SER A 15 10.05 -2.21 22.43
CA SER A 15 10.33 -2.35 21.02
C SER A 15 9.07 -1.88 20.32
N TRP A 16 9.08 -0.63 19.87
CA TRP A 16 8.07 -0.11 18.99
C TRP A 16 8.20 -0.87 17.68
N VAL A 17 7.49 -1.99 17.61
CA VAL A 17 7.27 -2.64 16.34
C VAL A 17 6.32 -1.72 15.59
N TRP A 18 6.88 -0.87 14.75
CA TRP A 18 6.12 -0.06 13.84
C TRP A 18 5.47 -0.99 12.83
N ALA A 19 4.22 -1.37 13.09
CA ALA A 19 3.43 -2.20 12.17
C ALA A 19 2.83 -1.35 11.05
N HIS A 20 3.61 -0.34 10.55
CA HIS A 20 3.22 0.42 9.39
C HIS A 20 3.28 -0.48 8.16
N ALA A 21 2.26 -0.41 7.33
CA ALA A 21 2.27 -1.06 6.04
C ALA A 21 2.78 -0.09 4.99
N PHE A 22 3.93 -0.43 4.38
CA PHE A 22 4.48 0.29 3.24
C PHE A 22 4.50 -0.62 2.02
N PRO A 23 4.38 -0.03 0.80
CA PRO A 23 4.49 -0.82 -0.41
C PRO A 23 5.85 -1.50 -0.52
N ASP A 24 5.84 -2.81 -0.76
CA ASP A 24 7.01 -3.61 -1.07
C ASP A 24 7.25 -3.65 -2.58
N HIS A 25 6.20 -3.95 -3.33
CA HIS A 25 6.23 -3.92 -4.79
C HIS A 25 4.82 -3.72 -5.35
N SER A 26 4.72 -3.44 -6.63
CA SER A 26 3.44 -3.23 -7.31
C SER A 26 3.44 -3.73 -8.75
N GLU A 27 2.25 -3.97 -9.27
CA GLU A 27 1.95 -4.21 -10.68
C GLU A 27 0.82 -3.26 -11.13
N PRO A 28 1.04 -2.35 -12.09
CA PRO A 28 2.32 -2.02 -12.73
C PRO A 28 3.38 -1.51 -11.74
N ARG A 29 4.65 -1.66 -12.09
CA ARG A 29 5.75 -1.06 -11.33
C ARG A 29 5.68 0.45 -11.40
N VAL A 30 6.15 1.12 -10.35
CA VAL A 30 6.24 2.59 -10.30
C VAL A 30 6.99 3.12 -11.51
N GLY A 31 6.34 4.01 -12.27
CA GLY A 31 6.92 4.64 -13.45
C GLY A 31 7.04 3.75 -14.68
N HIS A 32 6.50 2.53 -14.66
CA HIS A 32 6.63 1.58 -15.76
C HIS A 32 5.79 2.01 -16.96
N THR A 33 6.35 1.83 -18.16
CA THR A 33 5.63 1.95 -19.43
C THR A 33 5.26 0.57 -19.93
N LEU A 34 3.97 0.34 -20.08
CA LEU A 34 3.40 -0.96 -20.49
C LEU A 34 3.06 -0.94 -21.99
N GLU A 35 3.29 -2.04 -22.68
CA GLU A 35 2.90 -2.20 -24.09
C GLU A 35 1.38 -2.40 -24.25
N ALA A 36 0.72 -2.93 -23.22
CA ALA A 36 -0.71 -3.20 -23.22
C ALA A 36 -1.35 -2.75 -21.90
N SER A 37 -2.65 -2.51 -21.95
CA SER A 37 -3.43 -2.16 -20.76
C SER A 37 -3.38 -3.29 -19.72
N PRO A 38 -3.00 -3.02 -18.47
CA PRO A 38 -3.00 -4.03 -17.42
C PRO A 38 -4.44 -4.33 -16.96
N PRO A 39 -4.73 -5.57 -16.54
CA PRO A 39 -6.08 -5.92 -16.07
C PRO A 39 -6.42 -5.39 -14.68
N ALA A 40 -5.42 -4.98 -13.91
CA ALA A 40 -5.57 -4.53 -12.54
C ALA A 40 -4.36 -3.73 -12.08
N VAL A 41 -4.53 -2.96 -11.02
CA VAL A 41 -3.42 -2.47 -10.20
C VAL A 41 -3.36 -3.32 -8.94
N ARG A 42 -2.17 -3.79 -8.60
CA ARG A 42 -1.89 -4.58 -7.41
C ARG A 42 -0.73 -3.98 -6.65
N ILE A 43 -0.89 -3.84 -5.35
CA ILE A 43 0.17 -3.35 -4.46
C ILE A 43 0.31 -4.34 -3.31
N TRP A 44 1.52 -4.88 -3.15
CA TRP A 44 1.87 -5.72 -2.01
C TRP A 44 2.55 -4.85 -0.96
N PHE A 45 2.01 -4.89 0.23
CA PHE A 45 2.54 -4.17 1.39
C PHE A 45 3.43 -5.10 2.22
N ASP A 46 4.31 -4.53 3.01
CA ASP A 46 5.21 -5.28 3.89
C ASP A 46 4.54 -5.77 5.18
N GLY A 47 3.26 -5.46 5.36
CA GLY A 47 2.44 -5.92 6.47
C GLY A 47 0.97 -6.03 6.08
N ARG A 48 0.19 -6.68 6.93
CA ARG A 48 -1.26 -6.83 6.71
C ARG A 48 -1.98 -5.50 6.87
N ILE A 49 -2.97 -5.28 6.03
CA ILE A 49 -3.77 -4.06 5.99
C ILE A 49 -5.24 -4.36 6.30
N GLU A 50 -5.91 -3.35 6.85
CA GLU A 50 -7.33 -3.43 7.22
C GLU A 50 -8.20 -3.18 5.99
N PRO A 51 -9.04 -4.16 5.57
CA PRO A 51 -9.81 -4.04 4.32
C PRO A 51 -10.77 -2.85 4.30
N VAL A 52 -11.43 -2.57 5.42
CA VAL A 52 -12.52 -1.58 5.48
C VAL A 52 -12.03 -0.15 5.27
N PHE A 53 -10.79 0.13 5.69
CA PHE A 53 -10.24 1.49 5.70
C PHE A 53 -9.18 1.71 4.63
N SER A 54 -8.94 0.73 3.78
CA SER A 54 -7.92 0.81 2.74
C SER A 54 -8.57 1.08 1.39
N THR A 55 -8.01 2.04 0.66
CA THR A 55 -8.53 2.50 -0.63
C THR A 55 -7.46 2.49 -1.71
N LEU A 56 -7.89 2.28 -2.94
CA LEU A 56 -7.04 2.28 -4.12
C LEU A 56 -7.84 2.82 -5.28
N ARG A 57 -7.33 3.85 -5.96
CA ARG A 57 -7.96 4.39 -7.15
C ARG A 57 -6.91 4.73 -8.21
N VAL A 58 -7.36 4.77 -9.45
CA VAL A 58 -6.53 5.11 -10.59
C VAL A 58 -7.19 6.25 -11.36
N GLU A 59 -6.41 7.26 -11.71
CA GLU A 59 -6.85 8.41 -12.48
C GLU A 59 -6.05 8.51 -13.79
N ASP A 60 -6.70 9.02 -14.83
CA ASP A 60 -6.03 9.37 -16.08
C ASP A 60 -5.34 10.75 -15.99
N ALA A 61 -4.71 11.20 -17.08
CA ALA A 61 -4.03 12.48 -17.13
C ALA A 61 -4.97 13.68 -16.94
N GLY A 62 -6.26 13.51 -17.22
CA GLY A 62 -7.32 14.50 -16.98
C GLY A 62 -7.90 14.44 -15.57
N LYS A 63 -7.31 13.67 -14.66
CA LYS A 63 -7.76 13.46 -13.28
C LYS A 63 -9.14 12.78 -13.17
N ARG A 64 -9.54 12.03 -14.19
CA ARG A 64 -10.75 11.23 -14.17
C ARG A 64 -10.43 9.85 -13.59
N ARG A 65 -11.27 9.38 -12.69
CA ARG A 65 -11.16 8.02 -12.16
C ARG A 65 -11.50 7.01 -13.25
N VAL A 66 -10.60 6.04 -13.47
CA VAL A 66 -10.72 5.06 -14.55
C VAL A 66 -10.80 3.61 -14.08
N ASP A 67 -10.55 3.33 -12.81
CA ASP A 67 -10.67 1.98 -12.26
C ASP A 67 -12.11 1.51 -12.14
N LYS A 68 -12.30 0.20 -11.89
CA LYS A 68 -13.63 -0.41 -11.79
C LYS A 68 -14.37 -0.12 -10.48
N GLY A 69 -13.73 0.56 -9.53
CA GLY A 69 -14.33 0.86 -8.23
C GLY A 69 -14.47 -0.36 -7.32
N ASP A 70 -13.77 -1.43 -7.59
CA ASP A 70 -13.83 -2.71 -6.87
C ASP A 70 -12.58 -2.98 -6.00
N ALA A 71 -11.93 -1.93 -5.52
CA ALA A 71 -10.74 -2.05 -4.69
C ALA A 71 -11.00 -2.97 -3.49
N ARG A 72 -10.09 -3.91 -3.25
CA ARG A 72 -10.22 -4.90 -2.19
C ARG A 72 -8.86 -5.39 -1.72
N VAL A 73 -8.82 -5.84 -0.48
CA VAL A 73 -7.73 -6.65 0.03
C VAL A 73 -7.99 -8.10 -0.38
N SER A 74 -6.98 -8.77 -0.91
CA SER A 74 -7.12 -10.16 -1.32
C SER A 74 -7.50 -11.04 -0.12
N SER A 75 -8.47 -11.93 -0.31
CA SER A 75 -8.84 -12.91 0.72
C SER A 75 -7.75 -13.96 0.95
N ALA A 76 -6.89 -14.18 -0.04
CA ALA A 76 -5.78 -15.13 0.03
C ALA A 76 -4.50 -14.51 0.59
N ASP A 77 -4.37 -13.19 0.50
CA ASP A 77 -3.17 -12.45 0.93
C ASP A 77 -3.57 -11.11 1.55
N GLY A 78 -3.54 -11.02 2.86
CA GLY A 78 -3.92 -9.82 3.61
C GLY A 78 -2.95 -8.65 3.44
N THR A 79 -1.87 -8.80 2.67
CA THR A 79 -0.94 -7.73 2.33
C THR A 79 -1.17 -7.16 0.94
N LEU A 80 -2.05 -7.77 0.14
CA LEU A 80 -2.32 -7.40 -1.24
C LEU A 80 -3.58 -6.56 -1.35
N LEU A 81 -3.42 -5.33 -1.82
CA LEU A 81 -4.51 -4.43 -2.21
C LEU A 81 -4.59 -4.37 -3.73
N GLU A 82 -5.77 -4.60 -4.28
CA GLU A 82 -5.96 -4.63 -5.74
C GLU A 82 -7.24 -3.94 -6.18
N VAL A 83 -7.21 -3.41 -7.39
CA VAL A 83 -8.38 -2.83 -8.07
C VAL A 83 -8.37 -3.23 -9.53
N GLY A 84 -9.52 -3.62 -10.06
CA GLY A 84 -9.66 -3.96 -11.46
C GLY A 84 -9.60 -2.73 -12.36
N LEU A 85 -9.08 -2.92 -13.57
CA LEU A 85 -9.04 -1.90 -14.61
C LEU A 85 -9.80 -2.37 -15.84
N PRO A 86 -10.60 -1.49 -16.45
CA PRO A 86 -11.07 -1.73 -17.80
C PRO A 86 -9.90 -1.62 -18.78
N SER A 87 -10.14 -1.93 -20.05
CA SER A 87 -9.14 -1.66 -21.07
C SER A 87 -8.85 -0.16 -21.15
N LEU A 88 -7.63 0.23 -20.83
CA LEU A 88 -7.22 1.63 -20.79
C LEU A 88 -6.60 2.05 -22.12
N PRO A 89 -6.97 3.22 -22.66
CA PRO A 89 -6.27 3.79 -23.80
C PRO A 89 -4.83 4.18 -23.48
N SER A 90 -4.03 4.39 -24.51
CA SER A 90 -2.68 4.92 -24.38
C SER A 90 -2.72 6.22 -23.59
N GLY A 91 -1.81 6.37 -22.65
CA GLY A 91 -1.75 7.58 -21.83
C GLY A 91 -1.01 7.37 -20.52
N ARG A 92 -0.97 8.43 -19.76
CA ARG A 92 -0.39 8.44 -18.42
C ARG A 92 -1.48 8.29 -17.39
N TYR A 93 -1.20 7.47 -16.36
CA TYR A 93 -2.12 7.17 -15.27
C TYR A 93 -1.40 7.37 -13.94
N ARG A 94 -2.17 7.66 -12.90
CA ARG A 94 -1.66 7.78 -11.55
C ARG A 94 -2.48 6.94 -10.60
N VAL A 95 -1.79 6.17 -9.81
CA VAL A 95 -2.38 5.32 -8.77
C VAL A 95 -2.29 6.05 -7.44
N TYR A 96 -3.39 6.10 -6.70
CA TYR A 96 -3.46 6.66 -5.36
C TYR A 96 -3.89 5.56 -4.39
N TRP A 97 -3.10 5.34 -3.36
CA TRP A 97 -3.41 4.36 -2.35
C TRP A 97 -3.41 4.98 -0.96
N SER A 98 -4.27 4.46 -0.10
CA SER A 98 -4.34 4.82 1.31
C SER A 98 -4.72 3.56 2.08
N VAL A 99 -3.88 3.15 3.00
CA VAL A 99 -4.07 1.92 3.76
C VAL A 99 -3.94 2.17 5.25
N VAL A 100 -4.65 1.34 6.02
CA VAL A 100 -4.53 1.30 7.47
C VAL A 100 -3.93 -0.05 7.84
N ALA A 101 -2.82 -0.01 8.57
CA ALA A 101 -2.18 -1.20 9.09
C ALA A 101 -2.94 -1.75 10.31
N ARG A 102 -2.56 -2.95 10.76
CA ARG A 102 -3.21 -3.61 11.91
C ARG A 102 -3.13 -2.80 13.21
N ASP A 103 -2.11 -1.95 13.36
CA ASP A 103 -1.95 -1.07 14.52
C ASP A 103 -2.80 0.20 14.45
N GLY A 104 -3.58 0.38 13.37
CA GLY A 104 -4.45 1.52 13.17
C GLY A 104 -3.79 2.73 12.50
N HIS A 105 -2.49 2.68 12.19
CA HIS A 105 -1.82 3.78 11.52
C HIS A 105 -2.08 3.76 10.02
N ARG A 106 -2.35 4.95 9.47
CA ARG A 106 -2.56 5.17 8.04
C ARG A 106 -1.26 5.54 7.35
N THR A 107 -1.01 4.90 6.20
CA THR A 107 0.00 5.34 5.24
C THR A 107 -0.69 5.59 3.91
N GLU A 108 -0.16 6.51 3.12
CA GLU A 108 -0.74 6.85 1.82
C GLU A 108 0.35 7.33 0.87
N GLY A 109 0.09 7.17 -0.42
CA GLY A 109 1.01 7.59 -1.46
C GLY A 109 0.39 7.47 -2.84
N ASP A 110 1.21 7.74 -3.84
CA ASP A 110 0.82 7.65 -5.23
C ASP A 110 2.00 7.30 -6.12
N PHE A 111 1.72 6.80 -7.31
CA PHE A 111 2.74 6.55 -8.32
C PHE A 111 2.15 6.55 -9.73
N PRO A 112 2.96 6.89 -10.75
CA PRO A 112 2.52 6.87 -12.13
C PRO A 112 2.79 5.55 -12.82
N PHE A 113 2.03 5.27 -13.86
CA PHE A 113 2.39 4.33 -14.92
C PHE A 113 1.89 4.84 -16.27
N THR A 114 2.39 4.29 -17.35
CA THR A 114 2.03 4.68 -18.71
C THR A 114 1.61 3.46 -19.51
N VAL A 115 0.55 3.60 -20.30
CA VAL A 115 0.17 2.65 -21.36
C VAL A 115 0.58 3.25 -22.68
N LYS A 116 1.34 2.50 -23.42
CA LYS A 116 1.92 2.92 -24.70
C LYS A 116 0.90 2.88 -25.85
#